data_5d08e3f91231348e696eebb5ba86273e
#
_entry.id   5d08e3f91231348e696eebb5ba86273e
#
_cell.length_a   1.000
_cell.length_b   1.000
_cell.length_c   1.000
_cell.angle_alpha   90.00
_cell.angle_beta   90.00
_cell.angle_gamma   90.00
#
_symmetry.space_group_name_H-M   'P 1'
#
loop_
_entity.id
_entity.type
_entity.pdbx_description
1 polymer ?
#
loop_
_entity_poly.entity_id
_entity_poly.type
_entity_poly.pdbx_seq_one_letter_code
_entity_poly.pdbx_strand_id
1 'polypeptide(L)'
;MNKREFLKAGLMAGVAAQLPLIGKAAQANSKAGKKKVMKNWIWINPNPKDLDDDINTSYAAYKAKGITGIFFEADSERHFRAAKAAGIEAHRWIWTFNRAELLTTHPEWYSKSRNGDSCADKPPYVTYYRWLCPSRPEVQGYLTETVDKILSLDYVDGIHLDYVRYCDVVLPVNLWDKYKIEQTKELPEYDFCYCEVCQAKFKEQYNQDIKAIQFPEASLSWRLFRYGNIIRVVNSIAEVAHQHKKPITAAVFPTPEVARRNVRQDWTNFHLDGVCPMIYHGFYKEGVSWIGDAV
;
A
#
# COMPACT_ATOMS: atom_id res chain seq x y z
N MET A 1 -49.90 8.27 14.43
CA MET A 1 -49.91 7.19 13.43
C MET A 1 -48.70 6.33 13.66
N ASN A 2 -48.88 5.07 14.07
CA ASN A 2 -47.87 4.22 14.62
C ASN A 2 -47.24 3.38 13.49
N LYS A 3 -45.92 3.10 13.56
CA LYS A 3 -45.14 2.36 12.52
C LYS A 3 -45.71 1.01 12.07
N ARG A 4 -46.70 0.48 12.79
CA ARG A 4 -47.41 -0.77 12.48
C ARG A 4 -48.58 -0.63 11.48
N GLU A 5 -49.06 0.56 11.26
CA GLU A 5 -50.20 0.80 10.34
C GLU A 5 -49.75 1.13 8.92
N PHE A 6 -48.52 1.57 8.72
CA PHE A 6 -47.94 1.84 7.40
C PHE A 6 -47.61 0.58 6.59
N LEU A 7 -47.47 -0.57 7.25
CA LEU A 7 -47.12 -1.84 6.61
C LEU A 7 -48.32 -2.70 6.18
N LYS A 8 -49.56 -2.27 6.46
CA LYS A 8 -50.79 -3.00 6.09
C LYS A 8 -51.53 -2.48 4.86
N ALA A 9 -51.11 -1.37 4.26
CA ALA A 9 -51.79 -0.76 3.11
C ALA A 9 -51.16 -1.11 1.73
N GLY A 10 -50.21 -2.01 1.65
CA GLY A 10 -49.46 -2.32 0.43
C GLY A 10 -49.71 -3.70 -0.20
N LEU A 11 -50.81 -4.39 0.18
CA LEU A 11 -51.08 -5.75 -0.33
C LEU A 11 -52.54 -5.89 -0.78
N MET A 12 -52.87 -5.40 -1.96
CA MET A 12 -54.02 -5.86 -2.78
C MET A 12 -53.97 -5.23 -4.18
N ALA A 13 -53.36 -5.88 -5.14
CA ALA A 13 -53.75 -5.91 -6.55
C ALA A 13 -52.98 -7.04 -7.24
N GLY A 14 -53.52 -8.23 -7.18
CA GLY A 14 -53.07 -9.38 -7.94
C GLY A 14 -53.68 -9.35 -9.34
N VAL A 15 -52.88 -9.56 -10.34
CA VAL A 15 -53.35 -10.05 -11.65
C VAL A 15 -52.60 -11.33 -11.92
N ALA A 16 -53.32 -12.45 -11.90
CA ALA A 16 -52.84 -13.75 -12.29
C ALA A 16 -52.68 -13.82 -13.82
N ALA A 17 -51.48 -13.96 -14.32
CA ALA A 17 -51.21 -14.41 -15.67
C ALA A 17 -50.61 -15.80 -15.61
N GLN A 18 -51.35 -16.81 -16.02
CA GLN A 18 -50.90 -18.19 -16.20
C GLN A 18 -49.95 -18.23 -17.43
N LEU A 19 -48.71 -18.68 -17.22
CA LEU A 19 -47.85 -19.10 -18.29
C LEU A 19 -47.51 -20.58 -18.14
N PRO A 20 -47.38 -21.34 -19.27
CA PRO A 20 -47.27 -22.79 -19.23
C PRO A 20 -45.88 -23.24 -18.78
N LEU A 21 -45.89 -24.27 -17.96
CA LEU A 21 -44.70 -25.08 -17.59
C LEU A 21 -44.11 -25.75 -18.81
N ILE A 22 -43.02 -25.24 -19.36
CA ILE A 22 -42.11 -26.01 -20.20
C ILE A 22 -40.88 -26.31 -19.36
N GLY A 23 -40.82 -27.53 -18.85
CA GLY A 23 -39.66 -28.09 -18.18
C GLY A 23 -38.48 -28.21 -19.17
N LYS A 24 -37.48 -27.36 -19.01
CA LYS A 24 -36.11 -27.65 -19.42
C LYS A 24 -35.29 -27.83 -18.17
N ALA A 25 -34.89 -29.09 -17.93
CA ALA A 25 -33.87 -29.39 -16.95
C ALA A 25 -32.63 -28.55 -17.28
N ALA A 26 -32.36 -27.51 -16.48
CA ALA A 26 -31.10 -26.82 -16.53
C ALA A 26 -30.05 -27.79 -16.01
N GLN A 27 -29.24 -28.35 -16.93
CA GLN A 27 -27.98 -28.97 -16.55
C GLN A 27 -27.16 -27.93 -15.78
N ALA A 28 -27.06 -28.14 -14.49
CA ALA A 28 -26.12 -27.43 -13.66
C ALA A 28 -24.71 -27.80 -14.14
N ASN A 29 -24.17 -26.98 -15.05
CA ASN A 29 -22.74 -26.96 -15.30
C ASN A 29 -22.06 -26.57 -13.98
N SER A 30 -21.64 -27.58 -13.22
CA SER A 30 -20.69 -27.40 -12.14
C SER A 30 -19.41 -26.88 -12.77
N LYS A 31 -19.26 -25.54 -12.80
CA LYS A 31 -17.94 -24.93 -13.01
C LYS A 31 -17.07 -25.49 -11.88
N ALA A 32 -16.25 -26.50 -12.22
CA ALA A 32 -15.18 -26.96 -11.34
C ALA A 32 -14.42 -25.72 -10.88
N GLY A 33 -14.57 -25.35 -9.62
CA GLY A 33 -13.91 -24.18 -9.07
C GLY A 33 -12.42 -24.36 -9.29
N LYS A 34 -11.81 -23.46 -10.04
CA LYS A 34 -10.35 -23.43 -10.18
C LYS A 34 -9.80 -23.45 -8.75
N LYS A 35 -9.08 -24.53 -8.37
CA LYS A 35 -8.40 -24.61 -7.09
C LYS A 35 -7.59 -23.33 -6.93
N LYS A 36 -7.92 -22.52 -5.92
CA LYS A 36 -7.19 -21.28 -5.63
C LYS A 36 -5.75 -21.69 -5.28
N VAL A 37 -4.83 -21.46 -6.19
CA VAL A 37 -3.41 -21.77 -5.96
C VAL A 37 -2.90 -20.76 -4.94
N MET A 38 -2.45 -21.25 -3.80
CA MET A 38 -1.84 -20.41 -2.79
C MET A 38 -0.48 -19.95 -3.31
N LYS A 39 -0.25 -18.64 -3.32
CA LYS A 39 1.02 -18.04 -3.71
C LYS A 39 1.84 -17.75 -2.45
N ASN A 40 3.04 -18.30 -2.39
CA ASN A 40 3.99 -18.06 -1.29
C ASN A 40 5.11 -17.15 -1.80
N TRP A 41 5.29 -16.01 -1.15
CA TRP A 41 6.28 -15.01 -1.52
C TRP A 41 7.31 -14.83 -0.41
N ILE A 42 8.54 -14.51 -0.81
CA ILE A 42 9.64 -14.17 0.11
C ILE A 42 10.36 -12.92 -0.37
N TRP A 43 11.00 -12.22 0.56
CA TRP A 43 11.91 -11.09 0.27
C TRP A 43 13.34 -11.61 0.24
N ILE A 44 14.10 -11.19 -0.78
CA ILE A 44 15.53 -11.53 -0.93
C ILE A 44 16.30 -10.27 -1.28
N ASN A 45 17.38 -10.02 -0.52
CA ASN A 45 18.39 -9.06 -0.92
C ASN A 45 19.45 -9.83 -1.73
N PRO A 46 19.54 -9.63 -3.07
CA PRO A 46 20.48 -10.34 -3.90
C PRO A 46 21.92 -9.94 -3.54
N ASN A 47 22.75 -10.92 -3.25
CA ASN A 47 24.16 -10.67 -2.93
C ASN A 47 24.97 -10.69 -4.24
N PRO A 48 25.66 -9.59 -4.60
CA PRO A 48 26.45 -9.53 -5.84
C PRO A 48 27.64 -10.49 -5.88
N LYS A 49 28.02 -11.10 -4.74
CA LYS A 49 29.12 -12.05 -4.62
C LYS A 49 28.69 -13.52 -4.77
N ASP A 50 27.39 -13.80 -4.84
CA ASP A 50 26.92 -15.17 -5.00
C ASP A 50 27.41 -15.76 -6.32
N LEU A 51 27.75 -17.04 -6.34
CA LEU A 51 28.13 -17.77 -7.56
C LEU A 51 26.84 -18.21 -8.30
N ASP A 52 26.91 -18.30 -9.63
CA ASP A 52 25.72 -18.66 -10.44
C ASP A 52 25.17 -20.05 -10.12
N ASP A 53 26.05 -21.02 -9.85
CA ASP A 53 25.65 -22.38 -9.45
C ASP A 53 24.93 -22.38 -8.09
N ASP A 54 25.36 -21.55 -7.14
CA ASP A 54 24.72 -21.40 -5.82
C ASP A 54 23.37 -20.71 -5.94
N ILE A 55 23.26 -19.70 -6.80
CA ILE A 55 22.01 -19.00 -7.11
C ILE A 55 21.00 -19.97 -7.70
N ASN A 56 21.38 -20.73 -8.73
CA ASN A 56 20.49 -21.68 -9.40
C ASN A 56 20.04 -22.80 -8.44
N THR A 57 20.95 -23.33 -7.63
CA THR A 57 20.66 -24.35 -6.61
C THR A 57 19.69 -23.80 -5.56
N SER A 58 19.91 -22.57 -5.09
CA SER A 58 19.07 -21.92 -4.08
C SER A 58 17.63 -21.72 -4.58
N TYR A 59 17.46 -21.22 -5.79
CA TYR A 59 16.11 -20.97 -6.33
C TYR A 59 15.38 -22.25 -6.71
N ALA A 60 16.07 -23.28 -7.17
CA ALA A 60 15.49 -24.60 -7.33
C ALA A 60 14.99 -25.17 -6.00
N ALA A 61 15.77 -24.99 -4.92
CA ALA A 61 15.37 -25.39 -3.58
C ALA A 61 14.17 -24.58 -3.05
N TYR A 62 14.11 -23.28 -3.28
CA TYR A 62 12.93 -22.45 -2.93
C TYR A 62 11.68 -22.92 -3.69
N LYS A 63 11.79 -23.18 -4.97
CA LYS A 63 10.68 -23.72 -5.77
C LYS A 63 10.18 -25.05 -5.23
N ALA A 64 11.10 -25.96 -4.91
CA ALA A 64 10.77 -27.28 -4.34
C ALA A 64 10.04 -27.17 -2.98
N LYS A 65 10.30 -26.09 -2.22
CA LYS A 65 9.60 -25.76 -0.95
C LYS A 65 8.28 -24.99 -1.16
N GLY A 66 7.84 -24.80 -2.39
CA GLY A 66 6.56 -24.17 -2.71
C GLY A 66 6.59 -22.64 -2.79
N ILE A 67 7.77 -22.01 -2.85
CA ILE A 67 7.87 -20.57 -3.14
C ILE A 67 7.46 -20.32 -4.58
N THR A 68 6.58 -19.36 -4.78
CA THR A 68 5.99 -19.01 -6.07
C THR A 68 6.43 -17.64 -6.59
N GLY A 69 6.90 -16.76 -5.69
CA GLY A 69 7.37 -15.44 -6.06
C GLY A 69 8.42 -14.90 -5.09
N ILE A 70 9.22 -13.97 -5.58
CA ILE A 70 10.27 -13.29 -4.83
C ILE A 70 10.16 -11.78 -5.04
N PHE A 71 10.22 -11.02 -3.94
CA PHE A 71 10.44 -9.58 -3.94
C PHE A 71 11.92 -9.31 -3.76
N PHE A 72 12.59 -8.85 -4.80
CA PHE A 72 14.02 -8.54 -4.77
C PHE A 72 14.26 -7.11 -4.29
N GLU A 73 15.05 -6.96 -3.23
CA GLU A 73 15.36 -5.69 -2.58
C GLU A 73 16.32 -4.81 -3.39
N ALA A 74 17.12 -5.40 -4.26
CA ALA A 74 18.02 -4.69 -5.16
C ALA A 74 17.90 -5.23 -6.59
N ASP A 75 18.41 -4.47 -7.54
CA ASP A 75 18.48 -4.91 -8.92
C ASP A 75 19.66 -5.89 -9.10
N SER A 76 19.38 -7.03 -9.75
CA SER A 76 20.36 -8.03 -10.09
C SER A 76 19.84 -8.95 -11.18
N GLU A 77 20.10 -8.63 -12.42
CA GLU A 77 19.61 -9.39 -13.60
C GLU A 77 19.83 -10.91 -13.44
N ARG A 78 21.03 -11.33 -12.98
CA ARG A 78 21.36 -12.75 -12.80
C ARG A 78 20.45 -13.46 -11.79
N HIS A 79 20.12 -12.83 -10.67
CA HIS A 79 19.20 -13.38 -9.67
C HIS A 79 17.74 -13.45 -10.19
N PHE A 80 17.28 -12.39 -10.86
CA PHE A 80 15.95 -12.37 -11.48
C PHE A 80 15.81 -13.46 -12.53
N ARG A 81 16.79 -13.59 -13.45
CA ARG A 81 16.77 -14.63 -14.50
C ARG A 81 16.82 -16.04 -13.92
N ALA A 82 17.62 -16.26 -12.88
CA ALA A 82 17.69 -17.56 -12.22
C ALA A 82 16.38 -17.93 -11.49
N ALA A 83 15.72 -16.97 -10.83
CA ALA A 83 14.40 -17.18 -10.22
C ALA A 83 13.36 -17.55 -11.29
N LYS A 84 13.34 -16.81 -12.41
CA LYS A 84 12.43 -17.09 -13.55
C LYS A 84 12.72 -18.45 -14.16
N ALA A 85 13.98 -18.85 -14.33
CA ALA A 85 14.35 -20.17 -14.83
C ALA A 85 13.87 -21.30 -13.90
N ALA A 86 13.83 -21.07 -12.59
CA ALA A 86 13.24 -21.97 -11.61
C ALA A 86 11.70 -21.95 -11.58
N GLY A 87 11.04 -21.11 -12.40
CA GLY A 87 9.59 -20.94 -12.43
C GLY A 87 9.04 -20.18 -11.23
N ILE A 88 9.78 -19.22 -10.71
CA ILE A 88 9.42 -18.31 -9.61
C ILE A 88 9.21 -16.91 -10.19
N GLU A 89 8.10 -16.24 -9.87
CA GLU A 89 7.83 -14.86 -10.26
C GLU A 89 8.87 -13.93 -9.61
N ALA A 90 9.50 -13.03 -10.38
CA ALA A 90 10.59 -12.16 -9.92
C ALA A 90 10.15 -10.70 -9.97
N HIS A 91 9.76 -10.14 -8.82
CA HIS A 91 9.31 -8.76 -8.71
C HIS A 91 10.39 -7.88 -8.08
N ARG A 92 10.52 -6.64 -8.57
CA ARG A 92 11.37 -5.63 -7.94
C ARG A 92 10.63 -4.97 -6.77
N TRP A 93 11.19 -5.04 -5.56
CA TRP A 93 10.70 -4.34 -4.38
C TRP A 93 11.38 -2.98 -4.26
N ILE A 94 10.60 -1.92 -4.03
CA ILE A 94 11.12 -0.56 -3.88
C ILE A 94 10.52 0.14 -2.66
N TRP A 95 11.30 1.00 -2.04
CA TRP A 95 10.80 2.01 -1.12
C TRP A 95 10.21 3.15 -1.93
N THR A 96 8.92 3.45 -1.71
CA THR A 96 8.21 4.43 -2.54
C THR A 96 8.48 5.86 -2.09
N PHE A 97 8.06 6.24 -0.90
CA PHE A 97 8.22 7.61 -0.41
C PHE A 97 9.41 7.81 0.53
N ASN A 98 10.04 6.77 1.05
CA ASN A 98 11.22 6.88 1.89
C ASN A 98 12.48 6.81 1.04
N ARG A 99 13.06 7.96 0.67
CA ARG A 99 14.12 8.09 -0.34
C ARG A 99 15.26 8.97 0.15
N ALA A 100 16.36 8.39 0.60
CA ALA A 100 17.52 9.13 1.06
C ALA A 100 18.41 9.64 -0.09
N GLU A 101 18.38 8.99 -1.24
CA GLU A 101 19.23 9.30 -2.39
C GLU A 101 18.98 10.67 -3.03
N LEU A 102 17.85 11.30 -2.72
CA LEU A 102 17.49 12.62 -3.27
C LEU A 102 17.85 13.79 -2.34
N LEU A 103 18.45 13.52 -1.18
CA LEU A 103 18.74 14.55 -0.17
C LEU A 103 19.61 15.70 -0.69
N THR A 104 20.59 15.40 -1.54
CA THR A 104 21.51 16.41 -2.07
C THR A 104 21.01 17.11 -3.32
N THR A 105 20.13 16.46 -4.09
CA THR A 105 19.62 16.99 -5.36
C THR A 105 18.28 17.69 -5.24
N HIS A 106 17.41 17.20 -4.34
CA HIS A 106 16.04 17.67 -4.19
C HIS A 106 15.61 17.75 -2.70
N PRO A 107 16.32 18.52 -1.86
CA PRO A 107 15.95 18.65 -0.44
C PRO A 107 14.56 19.27 -0.23
N GLU A 108 14.08 20.06 -1.18
CA GLU A 108 12.75 20.69 -1.16
C GLU A 108 11.60 19.68 -1.38
N TRP A 109 11.87 18.48 -1.85
CA TRP A 109 10.84 17.46 -2.07
C TRP A 109 10.40 16.76 -0.79
N TYR A 110 11.17 16.92 0.30
CA TYR A 110 10.90 16.20 1.54
C TYR A 110 9.73 16.81 2.32
N SER A 111 9.01 15.90 2.99
CA SER A 111 7.87 16.25 3.83
C SER A 111 8.29 17.09 5.02
N LYS A 112 7.44 18.08 5.38
CA LYS A 112 7.61 18.90 6.56
C LYS A 112 6.57 18.54 7.61
N SER A 113 7.00 18.44 8.87
CA SER A 113 6.10 18.23 10.00
C SER A 113 5.18 19.43 10.22
N ARG A 114 4.19 19.28 11.11
CA ARG A 114 3.35 20.41 11.54
C ARG A 114 4.16 21.52 12.24
N ASN A 115 5.29 21.17 12.85
CA ASN A 115 6.23 22.13 13.44
C ASN A 115 7.14 22.82 12.39
N GLY A 116 7.11 22.40 11.13
CA GLY A 116 7.93 22.94 10.06
C GLY A 116 9.26 22.21 9.82
N ASP A 117 9.60 21.22 10.64
CA ASP A 117 10.83 20.42 10.48
C ASP A 117 10.75 19.58 9.19
N SER A 118 11.80 19.66 8.34
CA SER A 118 11.91 18.85 7.13
C SER A 118 12.46 17.46 7.43
N CYS A 119 11.89 16.43 6.81
CA CYS A 119 12.48 15.08 6.81
C CYS A 119 13.87 15.02 6.16
N ALA A 120 14.26 16.04 5.38
CA ALA A 120 15.61 16.13 4.82
C ALA A 120 16.66 16.41 5.92
N ASP A 121 16.33 17.25 6.88
CA ASP A 121 17.26 17.69 7.91
C ASP A 121 17.04 16.97 9.23
N LYS A 122 15.78 16.86 9.65
CA LYS A 122 15.36 16.27 10.92
C LYS A 122 14.40 15.10 10.69
N PRO A 123 14.91 13.90 10.35
CA PRO A 123 14.08 12.73 10.14
C PRO A 123 13.41 12.30 11.45
N PRO A 124 12.11 11.93 11.40
CA PRO A 124 11.43 11.45 12.58
C PRO A 124 11.88 10.04 12.96
N TYR A 125 11.94 9.72 14.24
CA TYR A 125 12.26 8.42 14.84
C TYR A 125 13.63 7.85 14.52
N VAL A 126 14.01 7.75 13.24
CA VAL A 126 15.25 7.09 12.78
C VAL A 126 15.90 7.86 11.64
N THR A 127 17.23 7.80 11.56
CA THR A 127 18.01 8.61 10.61
C THR A 127 17.74 8.32 9.13
N TYR A 128 17.26 7.12 8.81
CA TYR A 128 16.94 6.72 7.43
C TYR A 128 15.50 7.08 7.00
N TYR A 129 14.67 7.68 7.86
CA TYR A 129 13.33 8.17 7.49
C TYR A 129 13.44 9.49 6.73
N ARG A 130 13.51 9.39 5.41
CA ARG A 130 13.65 10.51 4.47
C ARG A 130 12.44 10.56 3.57
N TRP A 131 11.32 11.04 4.10
CA TRP A 131 10.01 10.98 3.48
C TRP A 131 9.79 12.07 2.46
N LEU A 132 9.54 11.70 1.19
CA LEU A 132 9.11 12.62 0.15
C LEU A 132 7.67 13.07 0.36
N CYS A 133 7.33 14.26 -0.14
CA CYS A 133 5.98 14.78 -0.09
C CYS A 133 5.13 14.23 -1.27
N PRO A 134 4.09 13.41 -1.02
CA PRO A 134 3.26 12.84 -2.09
C PRO A 134 2.37 13.86 -2.81
N SER A 135 2.26 15.08 -2.29
CA SER A 135 1.50 16.16 -2.95
C SER A 135 2.26 16.83 -4.09
N ARG A 136 3.58 16.64 -4.17
CA ARG A 136 4.41 17.28 -5.20
C ARG A 136 4.30 16.55 -6.53
N PRO A 137 3.97 17.27 -7.63
CA PRO A 137 3.95 16.67 -8.97
C PRO A 137 5.30 16.09 -9.39
N GLU A 138 6.40 16.73 -8.98
CA GLU A 138 7.77 16.32 -9.27
C GLU A 138 8.07 14.95 -8.64
N VAL A 139 7.61 14.72 -7.40
CA VAL A 139 7.74 13.43 -6.72
C VAL A 139 6.92 12.35 -7.44
N GLN A 140 5.70 12.66 -7.85
CA GLN A 140 4.89 11.74 -8.64
C GLN A 140 5.58 11.38 -9.96
N GLY A 141 6.07 12.38 -10.71
CA GLY A 141 6.81 12.17 -11.96
C GLY A 141 8.05 11.28 -11.76
N TYR A 142 8.87 11.58 -10.76
CA TYR A 142 10.05 10.80 -10.41
C TYR A 142 9.72 9.33 -10.11
N LEU A 143 8.66 9.08 -9.35
CA LEU A 143 8.26 7.72 -8.97
C LEU A 143 7.69 6.93 -10.15
N THR A 144 6.88 7.55 -10.99
CA THR A 144 6.35 6.90 -12.20
C THR A 144 7.46 6.59 -13.21
N GLU A 145 8.39 7.52 -13.43
CA GLU A 145 9.56 7.29 -14.29
C GLU A 145 10.48 6.19 -13.74
N THR A 146 10.69 6.15 -12.42
CA THR A 146 11.49 5.10 -11.78
C THR A 146 10.87 3.72 -12.02
N VAL A 147 9.55 3.62 -11.85
CA VAL A 147 8.83 2.35 -12.07
C VAL A 147 8.81 1.96 -13.53
N ASP A 148 8.63 2.91 -14.45
CA ASP A 148 8.68 2.68 -15.89
C ASP A 148 10.02 2.09 -16.32
N LYS A 149 11.14 2.67 -15.85
CA LYS A 149 12.50 2.15 -16.10
C LYS A 149 12.68 0.73 -15.56
N ILE A 150 12.21 0.44 -14.37
CA ILE A 150 12.30 -0.91 -13.77
C ILE A 150 11.48 -1.91 -14.58
N LEU A 151 10.26 -1.55 -14.95
CA LEU A 151 9.36 -2.45 -15.64
C LEU A 151 9.68 -2.61 -17.13
N SER A 152 10.48 -1.75 -17.71
CA SER A 152 11.02 -1.94 -19.09
C SER A 152 12.01 -3.09 -19.19
N LEU A 153 12.59 -3.53 -18.05
CA LEU A 153 13.52 -4.65 -18.00
C LEU A 153 12.79 -5.99 -18.25
N ASP A 154 13.29 -6.79 -19.18
CA ASP A 154 12.64 -8.05 -19.61
C ASP A 154 12.68 -9.15 -18.54
N TYR A 155 13.64 -9.07 -17.63
CA TYR A 155 13.79 -10.01 -16.54
C TYR A 155 12.92 -9.70 -15.31
N VAL A 156 12.32 -8.51 -15.21
CA VAL A 156 11.42 -8.12 -14.12
C VAL A 156 9.99 -8.50 -14.46
N ASP A 157 9.33 -9.31 -13.65
CA ASP A 157 7.96 -9.76 -13.87
C ASP A 157 6.90 -8.83 -13.29
N GLY A 158 7.26 -8.00 -12.29
CA GLY A 158 6.34 -7.08 -11.63
C GLY A 158 7.04 -6.18 -10.63
N ILE A 159 6.26 -5.35 -9.94
CA ILE A 159 6.79 -4.43 -8.94
C ILE A 159 6.04 -4.57 -7.61
N HIS A 160 6.78 -4.41 -6.51
CA HIS A 160 6.25 -4.41 -5.16
C HIS A 160 6.62 -3.11 -4.46
N LEU A 161 5.61 -2.34 -4.06
CA LEU A 161 5.78 -1.06 -3.39
C LEU A 161 5.84 -1.26 -1.88
N ASP A 162 6.85 -0.69 -1.24
CA ASP A 162 6.89 -0.53 0.21
C ASP A 162 7.02 0.94 0.58
N TYR A 163 6.88 1.29 1.86
CA TYR A 163 6.87 2.67 2.33
C TYR A 163 5.92 3.56 1.51
N VAL A 164 4.82 2.97 1.01
CA VAL A 164 3.77 3.62 0.22
C VAL A 164 2.77 4.30 1.15
N ARG A 165 3.26 5.25 1.97
CA ARG A 165 2.57 5.84 3.09
C ARG A 165 3.23 7.15 3.56
N TYR A 166 2.57 7.87 4.44
CA TYR A 166 3.26 8.91 5.22
C TYR A 166 4.13 8.30 6.32
N CYS A 167 4.96 9.14 6.94
CA CYS A 167 5.62 8.78 8.19
C CYS A 167 4.60 8.34 9.24
N ASP A 168 5.08 7.57 10.21
CA ASP A 168 4.23 7.13 11.33
C ASP A 168 3.77 8.34 12.14
N VAL A 169 2.47 8.63 12.07
CA VAL A 169 1.81 9.67 12.88
C VAL A 169 1.64 9.16 14.31
N VAL A 170 1.32 7.87 14.41
CA VAL A 170 1.29 7.11 15.66
C VAL A 170 2.01 5.80 15.45
N LEU A 171 3.05 5.54 16.22
CA LEU A 171 3.79 4.28 16.21
C LEU A 171 2.92 3.12 16.74
N PRO A 172 3.13 1.90 16.25
CA PRO A 172 2.63 0.70 16.92
C PRO A 172 3.06 0.68 18.41
N VAL A 173 2.14 0.30 19.28
CA VAL A 173 2.28 0.43 20.75
C VAL A 173 3.55 -0.24 21.28
N ASN A 174 3.96 -1.36 20.69
CA ASN A 174 5.16 -2.09 21.12
C ASN A 174 6.47 -1.34 20.82
N LEU A 175 6.43 -0.30 19.99
CA LEU A 175 7.61 0.53 19.69
C LEU A 175 7.75 1.73 20.61
N TRP A 176 6.75 2.06 21.43
CA TRP A 176 6.76 3.23 22.29
C TRP A 176 7.90 3.19 23.32
N ASP A 177 8.10 2.04 23.96
CA ASP A 177 9.19 1.86 24.93
C ASP A 177 10.57 2.02 24.27
N LYS A 178 10.73 1.49 23.06
CA LYS A 178 11.98 1.57 22.28
C LYS A 178 12.36 3.01 21.96
N TYR A 179 11.38 3.83 21.58
CA TYR A 179 11.59 5.22 21.20
C TYR A 179 11.36 6.21 22.36
N LYS A 180 10.98 5.71 23.55
CA LYS A 180 10.64 6.52 24.75
C LYS A 180 9.58 7.58 24.43
N ILE A 181 8.57 7.19 23.69
CA ILE A 181 7.47 8.03 23.22
C ILE A 181 6.15 7.37 23.60
N GLU A 182 5.26 8.12 24.28
CA GLU A 182 3.88 7.73 24.49
C GLU A 182 2.97 8.53 23.54
N GLN A 183 2.37 7.85 22.55
CA GLN A 183 1.56 8.49 21.52
C GLN A 183 0.07 8.16 21.68
N THR A 184 -0.53 8.60 22.76
CA THR A 184 -2.00 8.51 22.96
C THR A 184 -2.77 9.48 22.06
N LYS A 185 -2.08 10.48 21.49
CA LYS A 185 -2.58 11.46 20.52
C LYS A 185 -1.56 11.69 19.41
N GLU A 186 -2.00 12.32 18.32
CA GLU A 186 -1.09 12.76 17.26
C GLU A 186 -0.25 13.95 17.71
N LEU A 187 1.06 13.81 17.61
CA LEU A 187 2.03 14.83 18.03
C LEU A 187 2.49 15.63 16.80
N PRO A 188 2.63 16.98 16.90
CA PRO A 188 2.96 17.83 15.75
C PRO A 188 4.27 17.49 15.05
N GLU A 189 5.27 17.01 15.77
CA GLU A 189 6.58 16.63 15.24
C GLU A 189 6.54 15.37 14.36
N TYR A 190 5.49 14.55 14.48
CA TYR A 190 5.31 13.31 13.70
C TYR A 190 4.15 13.40 12.70
N ASP A 191 3.43 14.52 12.66
CA ASP A 191 2.32 14.74 11.73
C ASP A 191 2.80 15.44 10.46
N PHE A 192 2.78 14.71 9.33
CA PHE A 192 3.25 15.11 7.99
C PHE A 192 2.12 15.02 6.96
N CYS A 193 2.13 15.75 5.84
CA CYS A 193 3.07 16.78 5.40
C CYS A 193 2.37 18.15 5.43
N TYR A 194 3.05 19.14 5.99
CA TYR A 194 2.58 20.54 6.07
C TYR A 194 3.45 21.49 5.24
N CYS A 195 4.12 21.00 4.18
CA CYS A 195 4.87 21.85 3.28
C CYS A 195 3.95 22.83 2.50
N GLU A 196 4.54 23.85 1.92
CA GLU A 196 3.84 24.90 1.15
C GLU A 196 2.94 24.34 0.04
N VAL A 197 3.37 23.27 -0.65
CA VAL A 197 2.58 22.61 -1.69
C VAL A 197 1.33 21.95 -1.12
N CYS A 198 1.47 21.26 0.03
CA CYS A 198 0.32 20.66 0.71
C CYS A 198 -0.68 21.71 1.17
N GLN A 199 -0.20 22.83 1.73
CA GLN A 199 -1.04 23.95 2.19
C GLN A 199 -1.81 24.57 1.02
N ALA A 200 -1.13 24.88 -0.09
CA ALA A 200 -1.73 25.47 -1.27
C ALA A 200 -2.79 24.57 -1.89
N LYS A 201 -2.47 23.29 -2.14
CA LYS A 201 -3.41 22.32 -2.70
C LYS A 201 -4.60 22.03 -1.80
N PHE A 202 -4.40 21.98 -0.48
CA PHE A 202 -5.49 21.80 0.47
C PHE A 202 -6.45 23.01 0.43
N LYS A 203 -5.90 24.23 0.42
CA LYS A 203 -6.70 25.46 0.30
C LYS A 203 -7.49 25.52 -1.02
N GLU A 204 -6.85 25.12 -2.12
CA GLU A 204 -7.51 25.03 -3.43
C GLU A 204 -8.67 24.02 -3.41
N GLN A 205 -8.44 22.82 -2.89
CA GLN A 205 -9.40 21.72 -2.94
C GLN A 205 -10.56 21.86 -1.94
N TYR A 206 -10.31 22.39 -0.76
CA TYR A 206 -11.28 22.44 0.33
C TYR A 206 -11.71 23.86 0.74
N ASN A 207 -11.12 24.90 0.13
CA ASN A 207 -11.30 26.30 0.50
C ASN A 207 -11.05 26.56 2.00
N GLN A 208 -10.08 25.84 2.58
CA GLN A 208 -9.69 25.90 4.00
C GLN A 208 -8.19 26.15 4.13
N ASP A 209 -7.78 26.98 5.09
CA ASP A 209 -6.39 27.16 5.45
C ASP A 209 -6.04 26.21 6.60
N ILE A 210 -5.15 25.24 6.36
CA ILE A 210 -4.75 24.28 7.37
C ILE A 210 -4.09 24.94 8.59
N LYS A 211 -3.44 26.10 8.42
CA LYS A 211 -2.85 26.85 9.51
C LYS A 211 -3.88 27.51 10.44
N ALA A 212 -5.08 27.76 9.93
CA ALA A 212 -6.18 28.32 10.70
C ALA A 212 -6.99 27.26 11.45
N ILE A 213 -6.76 25.96 11.16
CA ILE A 213 -7.47 24.87 11.83
C ILE A 213 -6.80 24.59 13.18
N GLN A 214 -7.52 24.82 14.27
CA GLN A 214 -7.00 24.65 15.63
C GLN A 214 -6.62 23.20 15.95
N PHE A 215 -7.40 22.22 15.47
CA PHE A 215 -7.18 20.79 15.67
C PHE A 215 -7.10 20.05 14.33
N PRO A 216 -5.96 20.14 13.59
CA PRO A 216 -5.81 19.50 12.29
C PRO A 216 -6.01 17.99 12.32
N GLU A 217 -5.63 17.34 13.43
CA GLU A 217 -5.81 15.91 13.66
C GLU A 217 -7.28 15.48 13.67
N ALA A 218 -8.18 16.37 14.04
CA ALA A 218 -9.63 16.14 14.04
C ALA A 218 -10.29 16.50 12.69
N SER A 219 -9.59 17.24 11.80
CA SER A 219 -10.12 17.69 10.53
C SER A 219 -10.30 16.50 9.56
N LEU A 220 -11.54 16.19 9.20
CA LEU A 220 -11.84 15.15 8.22
C LEU A 220 -11.31 15.53 6.83
N SER A 221 -11.49 16.79 6.40
CA SER A 221 -11.00 17.28 5.11
C SER A 221 -9.49 17.13 4.98
N TRP A 222 -8.73 17.45 6.06
CA TRP A 222 -7.28 17.30 6.07
C TRP A 222 -6.83 15.83 6.01
N ARG A 223 -7.53 14.92 6.70
CA ARG A 223 -7.26 13.48 6.61
C ARG A 223 -7.54 12.94 5.23
N LEU A 224 -8.71 13.27 4.65
CA LEU A 224 -9.08 12.84 3.29
C LEU A 224 -8.12 13.39 2.23
N PHE A 225 -7.68 14.64 2.35
CA PHE A 225 -6.65 15.22 1.50
C PHE A 225 -5.37 14.39 1.49
N ARG A 226 -4.87 13.99 2.66
CA ARG A 226 -3.66 13.18 2.78
C ARG A 226 -3.83 11.76 2.22
N TYR A 227 -4.96 11.11 2.47
CA TYR A 227 -5.27 9.82 1.86
C TYR A 227 -5.27 9.93 0.33
N GLY A 228 -5.96 10.94 -0.21
CA GLY A 228 -6.04 11.20 -1.65
C GLY A 228 -4.69 11.46 -2.31
N ASN A 229 -3.74 12.06 -1.61
CA ASN A 229 -2.38 12.27 -2.15
C ASN A 229 -1.65 10.95 -2.37
N ILE A 230 -1.70 10.01 -1.40
CA ILE A 230 -1.09 8.67 -1.57
C ILE A 230 -1.81 7.90 -2.66
N ILE A 231 -3.15 7.85 -2.62
CA ILE A 231 -3.98 7.14 -3.61
C ILE A 231 -3.64 7.59 -5.02
N ARG A 232 -3.54 8.90 -5.25
CA ARG A 232 -3.23 9.45 -6.58
C ARG A 232 -1.89 8.96 -7.10
N VAL A 233 -0.84 9.03 -6.28
CA VAL A 233 0.51 8.59 -6.69
C VAL A 233 0.53 7.08 -6.93
N VAL A 234 -0.05 6.29 -6.04
CA VAL A 234 -0.10 4.83 -6.19
C VAL A 234 -0.84 4.44 -7.46
N ASN A 235 -1.99 5.06 -7.73
CA ASN A 235 -2.78 4.73 -8.91
C ASN A 235 -2.07 5.17 -10.21
N SER A 236 -1.35 6.29 -10.21
CA SER A 236 -0.50 6.67 -11.35
C SER A 236 0.64 5.66 -11.59
N ILE A 237 1.25 5.14 -10.54
CA ILE A 237 2.26 4.08 -10.65
C ILE A 237 1.62 2.78 -11.17
N ALA A 238 0.42 2.45 -10.70
CA ALA A 238 -0.31 1.27 -11.15
C ALA A 238 -0.65 1.34 -12.65
N GLU A 239 -1.05 2.51 -13.14
CA GLU A 239 -1.27 2.75 -14.57
C GLU A 239 -0.01 2.43 -15.40
N VAL A 240 1.16 2.89 -14.94
CA VAL A 240 2.44 2.56 -15.60
C VAL A 240 2.70 1.05 -15.60
N ALA A 241 2.50 0.37 -14.48
CA ALA A 241 2.70 -1.07 -14.40
C ALA A 241 1.75 -1.84 -15.34
N HIS A 242 0.48 -1.43 -15.41
CA HIS A 242 -0.51 -2.05 -16.28
C HIS A 242 -0.23 -1.77 -17.78
N GLN A 243 0.36 -0.62 -18.13
CA GLN A 243 0.83 -0.36 -19.50
C GLN A 243 1.93 -1.36 -19.91
N HIS A 244 2.83 -1.73 -18.99
CA HIS A 244 3.80 -2.80 -19.19
C HIS A 244 3.20 -4.22 -19.13
N LYS A 245 1.90 -4.36 -18.81
CA LYS A 245 1.20 -5.64 -18.59
C LYS A 245 1.86 -6.46 -17.47
N LYS A 246 2.41 -5.78 -16.47
CA LYS A 246 3.10 -6.38 -15.33
C LYS A 246 2.33 -6.09 -14.04
N PRO A 247 2.21 -7.08 -13.13
CA PRO A 247 1.50 -6.90 -11.88
C PRO A 247 2.22 -5.94 -10.94
N ILE A 248 1.40 -5.25 -10.16
CA ILE A 248 1.84 -4.35 -9.09
C ILE A 248 1.18 -4.72 -7.77
N THR A 249 1.99 -4.82 -6.74
CA THR A 249 1.54 -5.12 -5.36
C THR A 249 2.13 -4.14 -4.37
N ALA A 250 1.64 -4.12 -3.13
CA ALA A 250 2.23 -3.29 -2.08
C ALA A 250 2.23 -3.95 -0.71
N ALA A 251 3.26 -3.65 0.08
CA ALA A 251 3.25 -3.86 1.53
C ALA A 251 2.37 -2.78 2.17
N VAL A 252 1.39 -3.20 2.97
CA VAL A 252 0.44 -2.29 3.60
C VAL A 252 0.32 -2.59 5.09
N PHE A 253 -0.14 -1.61 5.88
CA PHE A 253 -0.45 -1.82 7.29
C PHE A 253 -1.61 -2.80 7.44
N PRO A 254 -1.69 -3.54 8.58
CA PRO A 254 -2.44 -4.80 8.64
C PRO A 254 -3.94 -4.67 8.36
N THR A 255 -4.58 -3.62 8.86
CA THR A 255 -6.00 -3.37 8.57
C THR A 255 -6.20 -1.96 8.03
N PRO A 256 -7.31 -1.69 7.30
CA PRO A 256 -7.60 -0.35 6.80
C PRO A 256 -7.65 0.72 7.90
N GLU A 257 -8.18 0.39 9.09
CA GLU A 257 -8.29 1.29 10.23
C GLU A 257 -6.91 1.66 10.78
N VAL A 258 -6.06 0.64 11.02
CA VAL A 258 -4.68 0.82 11.50
C VAL A 258 -3.87 1.61 10.48
N ALA A 259 -3.99 1.29 9.20
CA ALA A 259 -3.29 1.96 8.11
C ALA A 259 -3.67 3.45 8.00
N ARG A 260 -4.96 3.77 8.01
CA ARG A 260 -5.46 5.15 7.99
C ARG A 260 -5.03 5.95 9.21
N ARG A 261 -5.12 5.35 10.39
CA ARG A 261 -4.78 6.00 11.65
C ARG A 261 -3.28 6.26 11.76
N ASN A 262 -2.47 5.21 11.61
CA ASN A 262 -1.06 5.27 11.96
C ASN A 262 -0.21 5.95 10.88
N VAL A 263 -0.55 5.77 9.60
CA VAL A 263 0.32 6.18 8.49
C VAL A 263 -0.40 6.83 7.32
N ARG A 264 -1.67 7.19 7.48
CA ARG A 264 -2.50 7.82 6.42
C ARG A 264 -2.57 6.99 5.14
N GLN A 265 -2.45 5.68 5.23
CA GLN A 265 -2.51 4.77 4.10
C GLN A 265 -3.92 4.22 3.95
N ASP A 266 -4.66 4.69 2.93
CA ASP A 266 -6.00 4.21 2.60
C ASP A 266 -5.93 3.21 1.44
N TRP A 267 -5.29 2.06 1.71
CA TRP A 267 -4.96 1.07 0.69
C TRP A 267 -6.15 0.37 0.05
N THR A 268 -7.34 0.45 0.63
CA THR A 268 -8.57 -0.08 0.02
C THR A 268 -8.96 0.64 -1.28
N ASN A 269 -8.38 1.82 -1.52
CA ASN A 269 -8.58 2.62 -2.73
C ASN A 269 -7.37 2.59 -3.69
N PHE A 270 -6.43 1.68 -3.50
CA PHE A 270 -5.31 1.48 -4.40
C PHE A 270 -5.68 0.54 -5.55
N HIS A 271 -5.37 0.92 -6.78
CA HIS A 271 -5.62 0.11 -7.98
C HIS A 271 -4.50 -0.91 -8.21
N LEU A 272 -4.27 -1.76 -7.22
CA LEU A 272 -3.22 -2.79 -7.23
C LEU A 272 -3.79 -4.17 -7.56
N ASP A 273 -2.93 -5.05 -8.07
CA ASP A 273 -3.28 -6.46 -8.31
C ASP A 273 -3.28 -7.29 -7.02
N GLY A 274 -2.66 -6.79 -5.97
CA GLY A 274 -2.66 -7.40 -4.65
C GLY A 274 -2.00 -6.55 -3.58
N VAL A 275 -2.29 -6.88 -2.33
CA VAL A 275 -1.66 -6.26 -1.17
C VAL A 275 -1.06 -7.34 -0.25
N CYS A 276 0.03 -7.00 0.42
CA CYS A 276 0.68 -7.82 1.44
C CYS A 276 0.57 -7.10 2.80
N PRO A 277 -0.50 -7.35 3.57
CA PRO A 277 -0.65 -6.74 4.88
C PRO A 277 0.45 -7.20 5.85
N MET A 278 1.13 -6.24 6.48
CA MET A 278 2.20 -6.50 7.45
C MET A 278 1.61 -6.86 8.82
N ILE A 279 1.09 -8.08 8.96
CA ILE A 279 0.40 -8.55 10.17
C ILE A 279 1.43 -9.01 11.20
N TYR A 280 2.27 -8.08 11.66
CA TYR A 280 3.28 -8.32 12.71
C TYR A 280 2.64 -8.18 14.08
N HIS A 281 1.85 -9.18 14.50
CA HIS A 281 1.04 -9.16 15.72
C HIS A 281 1.79 -8.62 16.94
N GLY A 282 3.07 -8.93 17.10
CA GLY A 282 3.90 -8.46 18.19
C GLY A 282 4.08 -6.93 18.24
N PHE A 283 4.07 -6.23 17.10
CA PHE A 283 4.16 -4.76 17.07
C PHE A 283 2.89 -4.08 17.61
N TYR A 284 1.76 -4.77 17.53
CA TYR A 284 0.47 -4.26 17.98
C TYR A 284 0.08 -4.76 19.37
N LYS A 285 0.97 -5.56 20.02
CA LYS A 285 0.70 -6.26 21.30
C LYS A 285 -0.51 -7.19 21.23
N GLU A 286 -0.74 -7.79 20.07
CA GLU A 286 -1.82 -8.73 19.82
C GLU A 286 -1.34 -10.18 19.94
N GLY A 287 -2.28 -11.10 20.19
CA GLY A 287 -2.01 -12.53 20.18
C GLY A 287 -1.92 -13.11 18.76
N VAL A 288 -1.40 -14.34 18.62
CA VAL A 288 -1.29 -15.01 17.32
C VAL A 288 -2.65 -15.19 16.63
N SER A 289 -3.74 -15.39 17.41
CA SER A 289 -5.11 -15.49 16.87
C SER A 289 -5.54 -14.25 16.05
N TRP A 290 -5.06 -13.07 16.44
CA TRP A 290 -5.34 -11.82 15.71
C TRP A 290 -4.90 -11.86 14.23
N ILE A 291 -3.92 -12.71 13.87
CA ILE A 291 -3.51 -12.89 12.47
C ILE A 291 -4.69 -13.35 11.62
N GLY A 292 -5.51 -14.28 12.13
CA GLY A 292 -6.70 -14.75 11.45
C GLY A 292 -7.84 -13.72 11.38
N ASP A 293 -7.94 -12.86 12.41
CA ASP A 293 -8.97 -11.83 12.47
C ASP A 293 -8.64 -10.61 11.56
N ALA A 294 -7.35 -10.40 11.28
CA ALA A 294 -6.86 -9.30 10.44
C ALA A 294 -6.88 -9.61 8.92
N VAL A 295 -7.08 -10.87 8.52
CA VAL A 295 -7.16 -11.34 7.13
C VAL A 295 -8.60 -11.44 6.68
#